data_65b4e9a1eaafc35fb04b493b8a80ac44
#
_entry.id   65b4e9a1eaafc35fb04b493b8a80ac44
#
_cell.length_a   1.000
_cell.length_b   1.000
_cell.length_c   1.000
_cell.angle_alpha   90.00
_cell.angle_beta   90.00
_cell.angle_gamma   90.00
#
_symmetry.space_group_name_H-M   'P 1'
#
loop_
_entity.id
_entity.type
_entity.pdbx_description
1 polymer ?
#
loop_
_entity_poly.entity_id
_entity_poly.type
_entity_poly.pdbx_seq_one_letter_code
_entity_poly.pdbx_strand_id
1 'polypeptide(L)'
;MVLALDALDKEIKNLKKRNITFNDRFFVSSACTLILPSHISIDKARDKTESIGTTGRGIGPAYEDKIGRRAIRFGDLGDKKNLKEKIGSLVEYHNRLLDLYHQKPHDIDEVYEEVIRYEELYKNYCIDSQDLMQKWVEENRSILFEGAQGTLLDIDHGTYPYVTSSSTTAGGVSTGLGIGPKYIDKIIGISKAYTTRVGEGPFITELFDDNGKVLAERGNEFGATTGRPRRCGWLDLVALKKAIFTNSVTDLCITKLDVLDEMKKINVCIDYEDDLPVYKEFEGWLSSTEGITEYDSLPNNAQIFIKYIEDFVKSKASIISTGPSRDQTILR
;
A
#
# COMPACT_ATOMS: atom_id res chain seq x y z
N MET A 1 7.16 8.13 -0.62
CA MET A 1 5.96 8.30 -1.49
C MET A 1 6.39 9.06 -2.73
N VAL A 2 5.73 8.83 -3.86
CA VAL A 2 5.83 9.64 -5.09
C VAL A 2 4.48 10.24 -5.42
N LEU A 3 4.41 11.37 -6.10
CA LEU A 3 3.22 12.19 -6.26
C LEU A 3 2.96 12.57 -7.71
N ALA A 4 1.78 12.24 -8.22
CA ALA A 4 1.26 12.75 -9.49
C ALA A 4 0.40 14.01 -9.22
N LEU A 5 0.81 15.16 -9.76
CA LEU A 5 0.17 16.45 -9.47
C LEU A 5 -1.25 16.55 -10.03
N ASP A 6 -1.49 15.97 -11.20
CA ASP A 6 -2.81 15.90 -11.82
C ASP A 6 -3.81 15.08 -11.00
N ALA A 7 -3.35 13.94 -10.45
CA ALA A 7 -4.16 13.10 -9.58
C ALA A 7 -4.51 13.83 -8.28
N LEU A 8 -3.52 14.48 -7.65
CA LEU A 8 -3.74 15.27 -6.44
C LEU A 8 -4.74 16.41 -6.68
N ASP A 9 -4.56 17.18 -7.73
CA ASP A 9 -5.46 18.28 -8.07
C ASP A 9 -6.91 17.80 -8.30
N LYS A 10 -7.05 16.67 -9.01
CA LYS A 10 -8.36 16.05 -9.23
C LYS A 10 -9.02 15.60 -7.91
N GLU A 11 -8.28 14.98 -7.00
CA GLU A 11 -8.81 14.60 -5.69
C GLU A 11 -9.21 15.81 -4.86
N ILE A 12 -8.37 16.84 -4.80
CA ILE A 12 -8.68 18.11 -4.12
C ILE A 12 -9.97 18.72 -4.66
N LYS A 13 -10.10 18.79 -5.98
CA LYS A 13 -11.31 19.33 -6.63
C LYS A 13 -12.56 18.51 -6.32
N ASN A 14 -12.43 17.17 -6.27
CA ASN A 14 -13.54 16.29 -5.92
C ASN A 14 -13.99 16.45 -4.46
N LEU A 15 -13.04 16.57 -3.53
CA LEU A 15 -13.34 16.83 -2.12
C LEU A 15 -14.01 18.20 -1.92
N LYS A 16 -13.51 19.23 -2.58
CA LYS A 16 -14.13 20.58 -2.56
C LYS A 16 -15.57 20.58 -3.08
N LYS A 17 -15.86 19.83 -4.16
CA LYS A 17 -17.24 19.66 -4.66
C LYS A 17 -18.18 19.01 -3.64
N ARG A 18 -17.64 18.23 -2.71
CA ARG A 18 -18.37 17.59 -1.60
C ARG A 18 -18.40 18.47 -0.34
N ASN A 19 -18.05 19.76 -0.46
CA ASN A 19 -17.95 20.73 0.64
C ASN A 19 -16.98 20.31 1.76
N ILE A 20 -15.98 19.50 1.43
CA ILE A 20 -14.91 19.16 2.38
C ILE A 20 -13.84 20.24 2.28
N THR A 21 -13.63 20.95 3.39
CA THR A 21 -12.55 21.95 3.53
C THR A 21 -11.39 21.32 4.29
N PHE A 22 -10.19 21.62 3.85
CA PHE A 22 -8.96 21.09 4.49
C PHE A 22 -7.85 22.16 4.56
N ASN A 23 -8.24 23.44 4.58
CA ASN A 23 -7.31 24.53 4.85
C ASN A 23 -6.61 24.27 6.19
N ASP A 24 -5.29 24.43 6.23
CA ASP A 24 -4.43 24.18 7.40
C ASP A 24 -4.50 22.75 7.99
N ARG A 25 -5.04 21.79 7.24
CA ARG A 25 -5.16 20.38 7.64
C ARG A 25 -4.62 19.39 6.63
N PHE A 26 -4.18 19.86 5.48
CA PHE A 26 -3.59 19.04 4.43
C PHE A 26 -2.23 19.60 4.05
N PHE A 27 -1.23 18.73 4.05
CA PHE A 27 0.16 19.10 3.78
C PHE A 27 0.81 18.09 2.86
N VAL A 28 1.73 18.57 2.04
CA VAL A 28 2.58 17.73 1.18
C VAL A 28 4.03 18.04 1.49
N SER A 29 4.81 17.00 1.80
CA SER A 29 6.24 17.17 2.06
C SER A 29 6.97 17.74 0.86
N SER A 30 7.81 18.76 1.09
CA SER A 30 8.71 19.33 0.09
C SER A 30 9.63 18.29 -0.53
N ALA A 31 9.97 17.23 0.22
CA ALA A 31 10.82 16.13 -0.23
C ALA A 31 10.11 15.08 -1.09
N CYS A 32 8.78 15.20 -1.28
CA CYS A 32 8.01 14.24 -2.06
C CYS A 32 8.40 14.30 -3.54
N THR A 33 8.80 13.15 -4.11
CA THR A 33 9.21 13.03 -5.52
C THR A 33 7.98 13.12 -6.43
N LEU A 34 8.09 13.91 -7.50
CA LEU A 34 7.03 14.06 -8.51
C LEU A 34 7.11 12.97 -9.57
N ILE A 35 5.94 12.53 -10.02
CA ILE A 35 5.80 11.71 -11.22
C ILE A 35 5.56 12.66 -12.39
N LEU A 36 6.43 12.58 -13.39
CA LEU A 36 6.32 13.33 -14.66
C LEU A 36 5.68 12.45 -15.75
N PRO A 37 5.16 13.05 -16.83
CA PRO A 37 4.63 12.30 -17.98
C PRO A 37 5.63 11.30 -18.58
N SER A 38 6.91 11.64 -18.59
CA SER A 38 7.98 10.77 -19.07
C SER A 38 8.17 9.50 -18.21
N HIS A 39 7.97 9.57 -16.88
CA HIS A 39 7.96 8.38 -16.03
C HIS A 39 6.86 7.40 -16.43
N ILE A 40 5.65 7.93 -16.73
CA ILE A 40 4.50 7.10 -17.16
C ILE A 40 4.81 6.42 -18.48
N SER A 41 5.44 7.13 -19.41
CA SER A 41 5.82 6.59 -20.72
C SER A 41 6.87 5.48 -20.60
N ILE A 42 7.88 5.66 -19.74
CA ILE A 42 8.91 4.65 -19.46
C ILE A 42 8.29 3.41 -18.80
N ASP A 43 7.43 3.60 -17.77
CA ASP A 43 6.77 2.51 -17.07
C ASP A 43 5.95 1.62 -18.01
N LYS A 44 5.14 2.25 -18.88
CA LYS A 44 4.37 1.55 -19.91
C LYS A 44 5.23 0.86 -20.96
N ALA A 45 6.37 1.45 -21.31
CA ALA A 45 7.29 0.86 -22.29
C ALA A 45 7.98 -0.38 -21.74
N ARG A 46 8.45 -0.32 -20.48
CA ARG A 46 9.09 -1.44 -19.76
C ARG A 46 8.12 -2.60 -19.52
N ASP A 47 6.90 -2.33 -19.09
CA ASP A 47 5.93 -3.39 -18.77
C ASP A 47 5.59 -4.27 -19.97
N LYS A 48 5.68 -3.72 -21.20
CA LYS A 48 5.53 -4.49 -22.45
C LYS A 48 6.65 -5.51 -22.68
N THR A 49 7.83 -5.28 -22.14
CA THR A 49 9.02 -6.12 -22.36
C THR A 49 9.34 -7.01 -21.17
N GLU A 50 9.11 -6.53 -19.95
CA GLU A 50 9.54 -7.19 -18.73
C GLU A 50 8.39 -7.94 -18.02
N SER A 51 7.13 -7.68 -18.37
CA SER A 51 5.93 -8.37 -17.86
C SER A 51 5.84 -8.48 -16.32
N ILE A 52 6.32 -7.47 -15.59
CA ILE A 52 6.24 -7.44 -14.12
C ILE A 52 4.81 -7.18 -13.65
N GLY A 53 3.96 -6.64 -14.52
CA GLY A 53 2.56 -6.36 -14.23
C GLY A 53 2.38 -5.07 -13.46
N THR A 54 3.08 -3.99 -13.85
CA THR A 54 2.99 -2.67 -13.23
C THR A 54 1.61 -2.03 -13.41
N THR A 55 1.36 -0.95 -12.69
CA THR A 55 0.13 -0.16 -12.86
C THR A 55 0.22 0.82 -14.04
N GLY A 56 1.37 0.95 -14.67
CA GLY A 56 1.63 1.89 -15.77
C GLY A 56 1.51 3.37 -15.39
N ARG A 57 1.72 3.70 -14.10
CA ARG A 57 1.57 5.05 -13.54
C ARG A 57 2.88 5.78 -13.30
N GLY A 58 4.00 5.21 -13.70
CA GLY A 58 5.32 5.82 -13.55
C GLY A 58 5.91 5.73 -12.14
N ILE A 59 5.38 4.87 -11.28
CA ILE A 59 5.84 4.74 -9.89
C ILE A 59 7.28 4.25 -9.83
N GLY A 60 7.60 3.13 -10.50
CA GLY A 60 8.94 2.54 -10.53
C GLY A 60 10.00 3.53 -11.04
N PRO A 61 9.84 4.09 -12.23
CA PRO A 61 10.77 5.08 -12.77
C PRO A 61 10.97 6.32 -11.88
N ALA A 62 9.91 6.81 -11.19
CA ALA A 62 10.05 7.93 -10.26
C ALA A 62 10.87 7.57 -9.00
N TYR A 63 10.76 6.33 -8.50
CA TYR A 63 11.62 5.84 -7.42
C TYR A 63 13.07 5.62 -7.89
N GLU A 64 13.27 5.12 -9.11
CA GLU A 64 14.60 5.00 -9.73
C GLU A 64 15.30 6.36 -9.77
N ASP A 65 14.60 7.40 -10.18
CA ASP A 65 15.15 8.76 -10.20
C ASP A 65 15.39 9.34 -8.82
N LYS A 66 14.53 9.02 -7.84
CA LYS A 66 14.77 9.39 -6.45
C LYS A 66 16.10 8.84 -5.95
N ILE A 67 16.36 7.54 -6.17
CA ILE A 67 17.59 6.88 -5.75
C ILE A 67 18.78 7.35 -6.59
N GLY A 68 18.56 7.59 -7.90
CA GLY A 68 19.54 8.20 -8.81
C GLY A 68 19.85 9.67 -8.51
N ARG A 69 19.17 10.31 -7.56
CA ARG A 69 19.35 11.70 -7.11
C ARG A 69 19.13 12.75 -8.21
N ARG A 70 18.26 12.44 -9.19
CA ARG A 70 17.88 13.34 -10.31
C ARG A 70 16.37 13.67 -10.30
N ALA A 71 15.62 13.15 -9.32
CA ALA A 71 14.19 13.38 -9.21
C ALA A 71 13.84 14.85 -8.99
N ILE A 72 12.73 15.26 -9.57
CA ILE A 72 12.07 16.52 -9.24
C ILE A 72 11.26 16.31 -7.96
N ARG A 73 11.38 17.21 -6.99
CA ARG A 73 10.64 17.16 -5.73
C ARG A 73 9.57 18.23 -5.70
N PHE A 74 8.55 18.03 -4.86
CA PHE A 74 7.46 19.00 -4.72
C PHE A 74 7.98 20.40 -4.28
N GLY A 75 9.01 20.45 -3.43
CA GLY A 75 9.66 21.69 -3.03
C GLY A 75 10.34 22.47 -4.16
N ASP A 76 10.72 21.78 -5.26
CA ASP A 76 11.37 22.44 -6.40
C ASP A 76 10.44 23.41 -7.14
N LEU A 77 9.10 23.28 -6.98
CA LEU A 77 8.13 24.19 -7.58
C LEU A 77 8.27 25.63 -7.04
N GLY A 78 8.93 25.81 -5.90
CA GLY A 78 9.21 27.13 -5.33
C GLY A 78 10.31 27.91 -6.05
N ASP A 79 11.13 27.25 -6.88
CA ASP A 79 12.25 27.86 -7.60
C ASP A 79 12.15 27.57 -9.11
N LYS A 80 11.34 28.41 -9.79
CA LYS A 80 11.03 28.23 -11.22
C LYS A 80 12.27 28.18 -12.13
N LYS A 81 13.33 28.93 -11.80
CA LYS A 81 14.54 28.97 -12.63
C LYS A 81 15.25 27.63 -12.58
N ASN A 82 15.55 27.15 -11.39
CA ASN A 82 16.21 25.86 -11.22
C ASN A 82 15.28 24.68 -11.60
N LEU A 83 13.97 24.81 -11.40
CA LEU A 83 12.99 23.79 -11.80
C LEU A 83 13.06 23.50 -13.32
N LYS A 84 13.10 24.53 -14.17
CA LYS A 84 13.16 24.35 -15.61
C LYS A 84 14.45 23.61 -16.05
N GLU A 85 15.57 23.97 -15.46
CA GLU A 85 16.87 23.30 -15.72
C GLU A 85 16.84 21.83 -15.28
N LYS A 86 16.35 21.57 -14.08
CA LYS A 86 16.21 20.19 -13.56
C LYS A 86 15.30 19.34 -14.43
N ILE A 87 14.13 19.86 -14.82
CA ILE A 87 13.19 19.15 -15.72
C ILE A 87 13.87 18.89 -17.06
N GLY A 88 14.58 19.88 -17.64
CA GLY A 88 15.30 19.71 -18.89
C GLY A 88 16.29 18.55 -18.83
N SER A 89 17.17 18.55 -17.83
CA SER A 89 18.16 17.47 -17.65
C SER A 89 17.52 16.10 -17.47
N LEU A 90 16.41 16.03 -16.71
CA LEU A 90 15.71 14.78 -16.45
C LEU A 90 14.98 14.26 -17.71
N VAL A 91 14.29 15.14 -18.44
CA VAL A 91 13.57 14.78 -19.67
C VAL A 91 14.55 14.35 -20.76
N GLU A 92 15.69 15.00 -20.90
CA GLU A 92 16.75 14.55 -21.82
C GLU A 92 17.24 13.13 -21.49
N TYR A 93 17.45 12.85 -20.20
CA TYR A 93 17.80 11.50 -19.74
C TYR A 93 16.70 10.49 -20.09
N HIS A 94 15.43 10.82 -19.81
CA HIS A 94 14.28 9.97 -20.12
C HIS A 94 14.10 9.75 -21.62
N ASN A 95 14.32 10.77 -22.44
CA ASN A 95 14.20 10.66 -23.89
C ASN A 95 15.21 9.67 -24.47
N ARG A 96 16.44 9.58 -23.91
CA ARG A 96 17.39 8.53 -24.30
C ARG A 96 16.89 7.12 -23.93
N LEU A 97 16.23 6.96 -22.78
CA LEU A 97 15.62 5.68 -22.41
C LEU A 97 14.43 5.35 -23.32
N LEU A 98 13.57 6.33 -23.62
CA LEU A 98 12.41 6.15 -24.50
C LEU A 98 12.84 5.77 -25.92
N ASP A 99 13.96 6.31 -26.42
CA ASP A 99 14.53 5.93 -27.72
C ASP A 99 14.90 4.45 -27.78
N LEU A 100 15.49 3.90 -26.70
CA LEU A 100 15.77 2.45 -26.58
C LEU A 100 14.53 1.57 -26.70
N TYR A 101 13.38 2.09 -26.26
CA TYR A 101 12.07 1.41 -26.37
C TYR A 101 11.27 1.82 -27.60
N HIS A 102 11.87 2.55 -28.54
CA HIS A 102 11.21 3.08 -29.75
C HIS A 102 9.95 3.89 -29.43
N GLN A 103 9.95 4.65 -28.33
CA GLN A 103 8.88 5.54 -27.94
C GLN A 103 9.20 6.98 -28.34
N LYS A 104 8.13 7.80 -28.49
CA LYS A 104 8.30 9.22 -28.82
C LYS A 104 8.94 9.98 -27.64
N PRO A 105 9.88 10.89 -27.92
CA PRO A 105 10.43 11.77 -26.89
C PRO A 105 9.38 12.74 -26.36
N HIS A 106 9.58 13.21 -25.14
CA HIS A 106 8.82 14.32 -24.55
C HIS A 106 9.51 15.63 -24.86
N ASP A 107 8.71 16.66 -25.13
CA ASP A 107 9.19 18.05 -25.21
C ASP A 107 9.42 18.62 -23.81
N ILE A 108 10.55 19.29 -23.60
CA ILE A 108 10.95 19.82 -22.29
C ILE A 108 10.02 20.95 -21.84
N ASP A 109 9.67 21.83 -22.75
CA ASP A 109 8.81 22.99 -22.43
C ASP A 109 7.37 22.51 -22.12
N GLU A 110 6.84 21.54 -22.83
CA GLU A 110 5.54 20.94 -22.54
C GLU A 110 5.52 20.31 -21.14
N VAL A 111 6.55 19.54 -20.77
CA VAL A 111 6.65 18.92 -19.43
C VAL A 111 6.79 19.98 -18.35
N TYR A 112 7.58 21.05 -18.59
CA TYR A 112 7.72 22.15 -17.64
C TYR A 112 6.38 22.88 -17.43
N GLU A 113 5.68 23.23 -18.50
CA GLU A 113 4.39 23.93 -18.43
C GLU A 113 3.31 23.04 -17.74
N GLU A 114 3.36 21.74 -17.93
CA GLU A 114 2.48 20.82 -17.22
C GLU A 114 2.75 20.82 -15.72
N VAL A 115 4.00 20.83 -15.28
CA VAL A 115 4.37 20.85 -13.86
C VAL A 115 4.04 22.20 -13.22
N ILE A 116 4.43 23.32 -13.87
CA ILE A 116 4.27 24.66 -13.27
C ILE A 116 2.81 25.07 -13.14
N ARG A 117 1.91 24.49 -13.95
CA ARG A 117 0.46 24.68 -13.84
C ARG A 117 -0.05 24.41 -12.41
N TYR A 118 0.63 23.58 -11.65
CA TYR A 118 0.26 23.21 -10.28
C TYR A 118 1.01 24.01 -9.20
N GLU A 119 1.58 25.17 -9.55
CA GLU A 119 2.27 26.07 -8.60
C GLU A 119 1.38 26.45 -7.40
N GLU A 120 0.06 26.60 -7.62
CA GLU A 120 -0.89 26.91 -6.55
C GLU A 120 -1.00 25.76 -5.51
N LEU A 121 -0.83 24.50 -5.92
CA LEU A 121 -0.78 23.38 -4.98
C LEU A 121 0.47 23.47 -4.09
N TYR A 122 1.61 23.85 -4.68
CA TYR A 122 2.83 24.10 -3.92
C TYR A 122 2.63 25.20 -2.89
N LYS A 123 2.14 26.37 -3.31
CA LYS A 123 1.94 27.52 -2.42
C LYS A 123 1.03 27.23 -1.25
N ASN A 124 -0.02 26.43 -1.48
CA ASN A 124 -1.03 26.16 -0.47
C ASN A 124 -0.68 25.00 0.46
N TYR A 125 0.11 24.01 0.02
CA TYR A 125 0.24 22.74 0.72
C TYR A 125 1.66 22.27 1.00
N CYS A 126 2.70 22.93 0.44
CA CYS A 126 4.08 22.51 0.64
C CYS A 126 4.60 22.85 2.03
N ILE A 127 5.14 21.84 2.71
CA ILE A 127 5.78 22.03 4.03
C ILE A 127 7.06 21.24 4.14
N ASP A 128 7.90 21.58 5.11
CA ASP A 128 8.90 20.65 5.61
C ASP A 128 8.24 19.66 6.56
N SER A 129 8.18 18.39 6.16
CA SER A 129 7.53 17.36 6.97
C SER A 129 8.34 16.99 8.21
N GLN A 130 9.67 17.14 8.19
CA GLN A 130 10.51 16.81 9.33
C GLN A 130 10.32 17.82 10.46
N ASP A 131 10.29 19.11 10.14
CA ASP A 131 10.00 20.18 11.10
C ASP A 131 8.62 20.01 11.73
N LEU A 132 7.61 19.67 10.90
CA LEU A 132 6.25 19.42 11.38
C LEU A 132 6.18 18.21 12.33
N MET A 133 6.85 17.10 11.98
CA MET A 133 6.91 15.91 12.83
C MET A 133 7.61 16.20 14.15
N GLN A 134 8.75 16.92 14.13
CA GLN A 134 9.45 17.31 15.35
C GLN A 134 8.53 18.12 16.28
N LYS A 135 7.87 19.14 15.73
CA LYS A 135 6.92 19.97 16.48
C LYS A 135 5.82 19.12 17.11
N TRP A 136 5.20 18.21 16.37
CA TRP A 136 4.09 17.39 16.88
C TRP A 136 4.54 16.39 17.96
N VAL A 137 5.75 15.87 17.85
CA VAL A 137 6.35 15.04 18.91
C VAL A 137 6.59 15.85 20.18
N GLU A 138 7.17 17.07 20.07
CA GLU A 138 7.40 17.96 21.20
C GLU A 138 6.09 18.40 21.88
N GLU A 139 5.00 18.55 21.09
CA GLU A 139 3.66 18.84 21.57
C GLU A 139 2.91 17.60 22.12
N ASN A 140 3.55 16.42 22.15
CA ASN A 140 2.94 15.13 22.53
C ASN A 140 1.63 14.82 21.80
N ARG A 141 1.56 15.11 20.49
CA ARG A 141 0.37 14.80 19.69
C ARG A 141 0.29 13.31 19.38
N SER A 142 -0.93 12.80 19.35
CA SER A 142 -1.21 11.46 18.78
C SER A 142 -1.11 11.52 17.26
N ILE A 143 -0.25 10.69 16.68
CA ILE A 143 0.02 10.66 15.24
C ILE A 143 -0.29 9.25 14.73
N LEU A 144 -1.14 9.15 13.71
CA LEU A 144 -1.39 7.91 12.98
C LEU A 144 -0.58 7.92 11.68
N PHE A 145 0.30 6.94 11.52
CA PHE A 145 1.02 6.69 10.29
C PHE A 145 0.31 5.60 9.50
N GLU A 146 -0.09 5.91 8.27
CA GLU A 146 -0.70 4.96 7.37
C GLU A 146 0.25 4.67 6.21
N GLY A 147 0.63 3.39 6.06
CA GLY A 147 1.40 2.90 4.93
C GLY A 147 0.51 2.49 3.77
N ALA A 148 1.13 2.10 2.67
CA ALA A 148 0.46 1.53 1.51
C ALA A 148 1.07 0.18 1.16
N GLN A 149 0.34 -0.64 0.38
CA GLN A 149 0.70 -2.01 0.01
C GLN A 149 0.78 -2.95 1.22
N GLY A 150 1.82 -3.76 1.32
CA GLY A 150 2.01 -4.71 2.43
C GLY A 150 3.42 -5.30 2.42
N THR A 151 3.79 -6.00 3.47
CA THR A 151 5.15 -6.47 3.73
C THR A 151 5.72 -7.32 2.58
N LEU A 152 4.93 -8.19 1.97
CA LEU A 152 5.40 -9.05 0.87
C LEU A 152 5.62 -8.28 -0.45
N LEU A 153 5.23 -7.02 -0.50
CA LEU A 153 5.47 -6.11 -1.62
C LEU A 153 6.60 -5.10 -1.34
N ASP A 154 7.25 -5.18 -0.18
CA ASP A 154 8.38 -4.31 0.17
C ASP A 154 9.56 -4.53 -0.78
N ILE A 155 10.20 -3.44 -1.19
CA ILE A 155 11.31 -3.49 -2.17
C ILE A 155 12.50 -4.35 -1.68
N ASP A 156 12.78 -4.36 -0.38
CA ASP A 156 13.94 -5.04 0.20
C ASP A 156 13.57 -6.41 0.80
N HIS A 157 12.37 -6.53 1.39
CA HIS A 157 11.95 -7.68 2.20
C HIS A 157 10.79 -8.48 1.59
N GLY A 158 10.25 -8.02 0.47
CA GLY A 158 9.15 -8.68 -0.24
C GLY A 158 9.60 -9.81 -1.16
N THR A 159 8.67 -10.26 -2.01
CA THR A 159 8.89 -11.35 -2.99
C THR A 159 9.52 -10.82 -4.29
N TYR A 160 10.73 -10.27 -4.17
CA TYR A 160 11.47 -9.70 -5.30
C TYR A 160 11.60 -10.72 -6.45
N PRO A 161 11.43 -10.32 -7.73
CA PRO A 161 11.22 -8.95 -8.24
C PRO A 161 9.75 -8.49 -8.26
N TYR A 162 8.80 -9.29 -7.78
CA TYR A 162 7.36 -9.00 -7.79
C TYR A 162 6.96 -8.16 -6.57
N VAL A 163 7.49 -6.96 -6.49
CA VAL A 163 7.36 -6.01 -5.38
C VAL A 163 7.03 -4.61 -5.89
N THR A 164 6.65 -3.69 -4.98
CA THR A 164 6.60 -2.27 -5.30
C THR A 164 7.98 -1.63 -5.12
N SER A 165 8.21 -0.49 -5.75
CA SER A 165 9.50 0.22 -5.65
C SER A 165 9.68 1.02 -4.35
N SER A 166 8.81 0.83 -3.37
CA SER A 166 8.85 1.56 -2.10
C SER A 166 9.05 0.65 -0.90
N SER A 167 9.55 1.22 0.19
CA SER A 167 9.54 0.61 1.51
C SER A 167 8.11 0.59 2.05
N THR A 168 7.54 -0.59 2.24
CA THR A 168 6.15 -0.80 2.69
C THR A 168 6.07 -1.30 4.12
N THR A 169 7.21 -1.59 4.73
CA THR A 169 7.32 -1.97 6.14
C THR A 169 7.16 -0.75 7.05
N ALA A 170 6.94 -0.98 8.35
CA ALA A 170 6.84 0.08 9.35
C ALA A 170 8.08 0.99 9.39
N GLY A 171 9.27 0.45 9.04
CA GLY A 171 10.49 1.24 8.85
C GLY A 171 10.38 2.34 7.79
N GLY A 172 9.43 2.19 6.85
CA GLY A 172 9.11 3.20 5.83
C GLY A 172 8.62 4.54 6.41
N VAL A 173 8.09 4.55 7.62
CA VAL A 173 7.70 5.77 8.36
C VAL A 173 8.94 6.62 8.63
N SER A 174 9.99 6.02 9.20
CA SER A 174 11.24 6.73 9.53
C SER A 174 11.93 7.27 8.28
N THR A 175 12.04 6.48 7.23
CA THR A 175 12.68 6.92 5.98
C THR A 175 11.84 7.91 5.18
N GLY A 176 10.51 7.86 5.31
CA GLY A 176 9.57 8.71 4.58
C GLY A 176 9.36 10.09 5.19
N LEU A 177 9.33 10.18 6.51
CA LEU A 177 9.01 11.42 7.25
C LEU A 177 10.17 11.98 8.07
N GLY A 178 11.30 11.26 8.16
CA GLY A 178 12.46 11.69 8.94
C GLY A 178 12.26 11.61 10.45
N ILE A 179 11.34 10.77 10.92
CA ILE A 179 11.08 10.54 12.35
C ILE A 179 11.86 9.31 12.84
N GLY A 180 12.47 9.43 14.03
CA GLY A 180 13.21 8.32 14.63
C GLY A 180 12.31 7.15 15.03
N PRO A 181 12.75 5.89 14.92
CA PRO A 181 11.90 4.72 15.17
C PRO A 181 11.37 4.63 16.62
N LYS A 182 12.05 5.23 17.60
CA LYS A 182 11.61 5.25 19.01
C LYS A 182 10.34 6.07 19.26
N TYR A 183 9.91 6.86 18.27
CA TYR A 183 8.66 7.63 18.35
C TYR A 183 7.46 6.88 17.74
N ILE A 184 7.63 5.60 17.45
CA ILE A 184 6.55 4.72 17.01
C ILE A 184 6.23 3.80 18.17
N ASP A 185 5.13 4.09 18.88
CA ASP A 185 4.77 3.36 20.10
C ASP A 185 4.01 2.07 19.81
N LYS A 186 3.17 2.08 18.77
CA LYS A 186 2.29 0.97 18.42
C LYS A 186 2.28 0.72 16.90
N ILE A 187 2.36 -0.55 16.52
CA ILE A 187 2.29 -0.98 15.12
C ILE A 187 1.15 -1.97 14.97
N ILE A 188 0.11 -1.58 14.25
CA ILE A 188 -1.04 -2.42 13.95
C ILE A 188 -0.82 -3.07 12.59
N GLY A 189 -0.66 -4.40 12.58
CA GLY A 189 -0.58 -5.20 11.38
C GLY A 189 -1.96 -5.55 10.86
N ILE A 190 -2.32 -5.11 9.65
CA ILE A 190 -3.60 -5.45 9.04
C ILE A 190 -3.44 -6.71 8.20
N SER A 191 -4.23 -7.75 8.51
CA SER A 191 -4.31 -8.99 7.77
C SER A 191 -5.76 -9.34 7.48
N LYS A 192 -6.04 -9.86 6.30
CA LYS A 192 -7.33 -10.50 6.06
C LYS A 192 -7.38 -11.86 6.74
N ALA A 193 -8.56 -12.41 6.95
CA ALA A 193 -8.76 -13.78 7.42
C ALA A 193 -8.36 -14.84 6.35
N TYR A 194 -7.97 -14.41 5.15
CA TYR A 194 -7.45 -15.19 4.04
C TYR A 194 -6.38 -14.37 3.30
N THR A 195 -5.70 -14.94 2.31
CA THR A 195 -4.63 -14.24 1.58
C THR A 195 -5.09 -13.82 0.19
N THR A 196 -4.64 -12.65 -0.25
CA THR A 196 -4.87 -12.19 -1.63
C THR A 196 -3.60 -11.61 -2.23
N ARG A 197 -3.45 -11.75 -3.56
CA ARG A 197 -2.35 -11.16 -4.31
C ARG A 197 -2.84 -10.53 -5.62
N VAL A 198 -2.28 -9.39 -5.98
CA VAL A 198 -2.48 -8.75 -7.29
C VAL A 198 -1.22 -8.97 -8.13
N GLY A 199 -1.41 -9.32 -9.40
CA GLY A 199 -0.31 -9.52 -10.34
C GLY A 199 0.45 -10.83 -10.16
N GLU A 200 1.62 -10.88 -10.76
CA GLU A 200 2.46 -12.06 -10.81
C GLU A 200 3.22 -12.31 -9.48
N GLY A 201 4.00 -13.38 -9.46
CA GLY A 201 4.85 -13.75 -8.34
C GLY A 201 4.29 -14.91 -7.50
N PRO A 202 5.09 -15.41 -6.54
CA PRO A 202 4.77 -16.61 -5.77
C PRO A 202 3.55 -16.38 -4.87
N PHE A 203 2.67 -17.40 -4.82
CA PHE A 203 1.50 -17.43 -3.96
C PHE A 203 1.22 -18.86 -3.55
N ILE A 204 1.95 -19.35 -2.55
CA ILE A 204 1.97 -20.76 -2.15
C ILE A 204 0.60 -21.31 -1.75
N THR A 205 -0.25 -20.46 -1.14
CA THR A 205 -1.58 -20.86 -0.67
C THR A 205 -2.71 -20.52 -1.67
N GLU A 206 -2.38 -20.21 -2.92
CA GLU A 206 -3.38 -19.86 -3.95
C GLU A 206 -4.36 -21.01 -4.19
N LEU A 207 -5.62 -20.65 -4.41
CA LEU A 207 -6.70 -21.58 -4.67
C LEU A 207 -7.26 -21.40 -6.08
N PHE A 208 -7.35 -22.52 -6.80
CA PHE A 208 -7.91 -22.59 -8.16
C PHE A 208 -9.27 -23.30 -8.20
N ASP A 209 -9.79 -23.67 -7.04
CA ASP A 209 -11.05 -24.38 -6.83
C ASP A 209 -12.23 -23.44 -6.53
N ASP A 210 -13.37 -24.02 -6.17
CA ASP A 210 -14.56 -23.25 -5.82
C ASP A 210 -14.38 -22.42 -4.53
N ASN A 211 -13.49 -22.83 -3.59
CA ASN A 211 -13.21 -22.02 -2.42
C ASN A 211 -12.53 -20.71 -2.83
N GLY A 212 -11.58 -20.76 -3.77
CA GLY A 212 -10.93 -19.57 -4.31
C GLY A 212 -11.92 -18.60 -4.96
N LYS A 213 -12.90 -19.11 -5.71
CA LYS A 213 -13.98 -18.31 -6.30
C LYS A 213 -14.86 -17.66 -5.23
N VAL A 214 -15.27 -18.42 -4.21
CA VAL A 214 -16.07 -17.92 -3.09
C VAL A 214 -15.35 -16.78 -2.37
N LEU A 215 -14.05 -16.93 -2.07
CA LEU A 215 -13.25 -15.89 -1.46
C LEU A 215 -13.19 -14.62 -2.33
N ALA A 216 -13.03 -14.77 -3.64
CA ALA A 216 -12.95 -13.66 -4.58
C ALA A 216 -14.28 -12.90 -4.69
N GLU A 217 -15.39 -13.62 -4.82
CA GLU A 217 -16.72 -13.05 -5.00
C GLU A 217 -17.23 -12.39 -3.72
N ARG A 218 -17.24 -13.10 -2.59
CA ARG A 218 -17.69 -12.56 -1.31
C ARG A 218 -16.79 -11.44 -0.81
N GLY A 219 -15.46 -11.63 -0.98
CA GLY A 219 -14.48 -10.64 -0.63
C GLY A 219 -14.48 -9.42 -1.54
N ASN A 220 -15.21 -9.44 -2.67
CA ASN A 220 -15.14 -8.39 -3.70
C ASN A 220 -13.69 -8.06 -4.05
N GLU A 221 -12.90 -9.12 -4.37
CA GLU A 221 -11.45 -9.02 -4.50
C GLU A 221 -11.04 -8.49 -5.88
N PHE A 222 -11.23 -7.19 -6.05
CA PHE A 222 -10.77 -6.42 -7.20
C PHE A 222 -9.86 -5.26 -6.74
N GLY A 223 -8.88 -4.93 -7.56
CA GLY A 223 -7.99 -3.80 -7.31
C GLY A 223 -8.77 -2.48 -7.38
N ALA A 224 -8.81 -1.72 -6.29
CA ALA A 224 -9.53 -0.45 -6.20
C ALA A 224 -9.16 0.55 -7.32
N THR A 225 -7.90 0.50 -7.78
CA THR A 225 -7.35 1.44 -8.76
C THR A 225 -7.41 0.90 -10.20
N THR A 226 -7.18 -0.39 -10.39
CA THR A 226 -7.02 -1.02 -11.71
C THR A 226 -8.20 -1.89 -12.11
N GLY A 227 -9.10 -2.21 -11.17
CA GLY A 227 -10.19 -3.17 -11.38
C GLY A 227 -9.71 -4.61 -11.65
N ARG A 228 -8.40 -4.89 -11.59
CA ARG A 228 -7.88 -6.25 -11.82
C ARG A 228 -8.35 -7.19 -10.72
N PRO A 229 -8.77 -8.43 -11.06
CA PRO A 229 -9.09 -9.42 -10.05
C PRO A 229 -7.85 -9.77 -9.23
N ARG A 230 -8.05 -10.02 -7.94
CA ARG A 230 -7.02 -10.52 -7.05
C ARG A 230 -7.08 -12.04 -7.01
N ARG A 231 -5.91 -12.66 -7.05
CA ARG A 231 -5.72 -14.07 -6.75
C ARG A 231 -6.05 -14.30 -5.27
N CYS A 232 -6.76 -15.35 -4.93
CA CYS A 232 -7.19 -15.65 -3.57
C CYS A 232 -6.65 -16.99 -3.09
N GLY A 233 -6.39 -17.10 -1.80
CA GLY A 233 -5.86 -18.31 -1.19
C GLY A 233 -6.11 -18.36 0.32
N TRP A 234 -5.82 -19.50 0.93
CA TRP A 234 -5.92 -19.67 2.37
C TRP A 234 -4.94 -18.76 3.12
N LEU A 235 -5.27 -18.42 4.36
CA LEU A 235 -4.41 -17.62 5.22
C LEU A 235 -3.06 -18.31 5.41
N ASP A 236 -1.99 -17.56 5.17
CA ASP A 236 -0.61 -18.02 5.32
C ASP A 236 -0.01 -17.49 6.62
N LEU A 237 0.02 -18.31 7.66
CA LEU A 237 0.55 -17.92 8.96
C LEU A 237 2.07 -17.89 9.01
N VAL A 238 2.75 -18.61 8.12
CA VAL A 238 4.21 -18.57 8.02
C VAL A 238 4.64 -17.20 7.52
N ALA A 239 4.01 -16.75 6.42
CA ALA A 239 4.23 -15.42 5.87
C ALA A 239 3.78 -14.31 6.85
N LEU A 240 2.64 -14.48 7.51
CA LEU A 240 2.14 -13.52 8.50
C LEU A 240 3.10 -13.38 9.69
N LYS A 241 3.61 -14.49 10.22
CA LYS A 241 4.59 -14.49 11.32
C LYS A 241 5.88 -13.76 10.93
N LYS A 242 6.37 -13.97 9.69
CA LYS A 242 7.52 -13.23 9.15
C LYS A 242 7.21 -11.74 9.03
N ALA A 243 6.03 -11.39 8.55
CA ALA A 243 5.60 -9.99 8.43
C ALA A 243 5.51 -9.29 9.79
N ILE A 244 4.98 -9.97 10.81
CA ILE A 244 4.93 -9.46 12.20
C ILE A 244 6.33 -9.16 12.73
N PHE A 245 7.27 -10.08 12.54
CA PHE A 245 8.66 -9.89 12.95
C PHE A 245 9.32 -8.70 12.23
N THR A 246 9.19 -8.65 10.90
CA THR A 246 9.80 -7.59 10.07
C THR A 246 9.31 -6.20 10.44
N ASN A 247 8.05 -6.08 10.86
CA ASN A 247 7.43 -4.79 11.19
C ASN A 247 7.38 -4.50 12.70
N SER A 248 7.80 -5.42 13.55
CA SER A 248 7.59 -5.31 15.02
C SER A 248 6.12 -5.05 15.38
N VAL A 249 5.20 -5.79 14.74
CA VAL A 249 3.76 -5.64 14.96
C VAL A 249 3.42 -5.91 16.42
N THR A 250 2.77 -4.95 17.07
CA THR A 250 2.32 -5.07 18.47
C THR A 250 0.95 -5.69 18.56
N ASP A 251 0.09 -5.39 17.59
CA ASP A 251 -1.31 -5.83 17.56
C ASP A 251 -1.72 -6.16 16.12
N LEU A 252 -2.61 -7.13 15.95
CA LEU A 252 -3.23 -7.44 14.68
C LEU A 252 -4.60 -6.79 14.54
N CYS A 253 -4.91 -6.40 13.30
CA CYS A 253 -6.26 -6.16 12.83
C CYS A 253 -6.61 -7.26 11.81
N ILE A 254 -7.50 -8.18 12.19
CA ILE A 254 -8.03 -9.21 11.29
C ILE A 254 -9.26 -8.65 10.59
N THR A 255 -9.24 -8.63 9.26
CA THR A 255 -10.33 -8.10 8.45
C THR A 255 -10.99 -9.20 7.64
N LYS A 256 -12.23 -8.94 7.17
CA LYS A 256 -12.97 -9.84 6.28
C LYS A 256 -13.24 -11.23 6.86
N LEU A 257 -13.50 -11.29 8.17
CA LEU A 257 -13.88 -12.54 8.82
C LEU A 257 -15.20 -13.08 8.25
N ASP A 258 -16.13 -12.19 7.95
CA ASP A 258 -17.44 -12.42 7.31
C ASP A 258 -17.36 -13.15 5.97
N VAL A 259 -16.26 -12.99 5.24
CA VAL A 259 -16.06 -13.68 3.95
C VAL A 259 -15.95 -15.20 4.12
N LEU A 260 -15.51 -15.67 5.29
CA LEU A 260 -15.38 -17.09 5.62
C LEU A 260 -16.68 -17.70 6.16
N ASP A 261 -17.72 -16.90 6.39
CA ASP A 261 -19.04 -17.40 6.80
C ASP A 261 -19.54 -18.47 5.81
N GLU A 262 -20.30 -19.46 6.27
CA GLU A 262 -20.84 -20.56 5.47
C GLU A 262 -19.80 -21.54 4.86
N MET A 263 -18.51 -21.32 5.02
CA MET A 263 -17.50 -22.33 4.67
C MET A 263 -17.58 -23.49 5.64
N LYS A 264 -17.67 -24.71 5.12
CA LYS A 264 -17.69 -25.94 5.96
C LYS A 264 -16.35 -26.21 6.59
N LYS A 265 -15.29 -25.98 5.85
CA LYS A 265 -13.91 -26.19 6.23
C LYS A 265 -13.09 -24.98 5.84
N ILE A 266 -12.16 -24.60 6.72
CA ILE A 266 -11.25 -23.49 6.52
C ILE A 266 -9.83 -23.99 6.77
N ASN A 267 -8.96 -23.83 5.79
CA ASN A 267 -7.56 -24.22 5.93
C ASN A 267 -6.67 -23.00 6.24
N VAL A 268 -5.62 -23.24 6.99
CA VAL A 268 -4.60 -22.24 7.32
C VAL A 268 -3.23 -22.87 7.09
N CYS A 269 -2.37 -22.21 6.33
CA CYS A 269 -1.02 -22.69 6.11
C CYS A 269 -0.18 -22.42 7.36
N ILE A 270 0.44 -23.49 7.88
CA ILE A 270 1.23 -23.47 9.12
C ILE A 270 2.71 -23.80 8.90
N ASP A 271 3.06 -24.35 7.75
CA ASP A 271 4.44 -24.68 7.36
C ASP A 271 4.54 -24.84 5.84
N TYR A 272 5.75 -25.00 5.33
CA TYR A 272 6.03 -25.36 3.94
C TYR A 272 6.92 -26.61 3.90
N GLU A 273 6.53 -27.59 3.08
CA GLU A 273 7.34 -28.77 2.75
C GLU A 273 7.55 -28.79 1.23
N ASP A 274 8.79 -28.76 0.78
CA ASP A 274 9.17 -28.74 -0.64
C ASP A 274 8.40 -27.66 -1.46
N ASP A 275 8.33 -26.44 -0.91
CA ASP A 275 7.58 -25.31 -1.46
C ASP A 275 6.05 -25.51 -1.57
N LEU A 276 5.52 -26.57 -0.95
CA LEU A 276 4.08 -26.81 -0.85
C LEU A 276 3.55 -26.41 0.53
N PRO A 277 2.31 -25.87 0.62
CA PRO A 277 1.74 -25.47 1.89
C PRO A 277 1.29 -26.67 2.72
N VAL A 278 1.70 -26.68 3.98
CA VAL A 278 1.16 -27.63 4.99
C VAL A 278 -0.02 -26.93 5.68
N TYR A 279 -1.18 -27.56 5.60
CA TYR A 279 -2.41 -26.98 6.12
C TYR A 279 -2.84 -27.59 7.46
N LYS A 280 -3.35 -26.72 8.33
CA LYS A 280 -4.24 -27.09 9.42
C LYS A 280 -5.67 -26.75 9.04
N GLU A 281 -6.56 -27.75 9.14
CA GLU A 281 -7.97 -27.61 8.87
C GLU A 281 -8.75 -27.21 10.12
N PHE A 282 -9.71 -26.31 9.96
CA PHE A 282 -10.69 -25.87 10.96
C PHE A 282 -12.10 -26.15 10.46
N GLU A 283 -12.97 -26.54 11.40
CA GLU A 283 -14.41 -26.55 11.13
C GLU A 283 -14.89 -25.09 10.96
N GLY A 284 -15.63 -24.84 9.91
CA GLY A 284 -16.28 -23.55 9.71
C GLY A 284 -17.37 -23.31 10.74
N TRP A 285 -17.84 -22.08 10.81
CA TRP A 285 -18.88 -21.70 11.78
C TRP A 285 -20.29 -21.66 11.20
N LEU A 286 -20.46 -21.74 9.89
CA LEU A 286 -21.73 -21.91 9.14
C LEU A 286 -22.85 -20.94 9.57
N SER A 287 -22.47 -19.77 10.07
CA SER A 287 -23.38 -18.71 10.51
C SER A 287 -22.75 -17.35 10.20
N SER A 288 -23.59 -16.33 10.05
CA SER A 288 -23.08 -14.99 9.75
C SER A 288 -22.34 -14.40 10.95
N THR A 289 -21.16 -13.83 10.68
CA THR A 289 -20.44 -12.97 11.60
C THR A 289 -20.65 -11.49 11.29
N GLU A 290 -21.33 -11.17 10.16
CA GLU A 290 -21.54 -9.80 9.72
C GLU A 290 -22.26 -8.95 10.78
N GLY A 291 -21.65 -7.84 11.12
CA GLY A 291 -22.20 -6.87 12.08
C GLY A 291 -22.04 -7.22 13.54
N ILE A 292 -21.36 -8.32 13.90
CA ILE A 292 -21.04 -8.63 15.29
C ILE A 292 -19.97 -7.64 15.80
N THR A 293 -20.24 -7.00 16.94
CA THR A 293 -19.36 -6.00 17.55
C THR A 293 -18.71 -6.46 18.86
N GLU A 294 -19.15 -7.60 19.40
CA GLU A 294 -18.62 -8.18 20.63
C GLU A 294 -17.94 -9.52 20.35
N TYR A 295 -16.72 -9.72 20.87
CA TYR A 295 -15.93 -10.93 20.60
C TYR A 295 -16.62 -12.20 21.10
N ASP A 296 -17.22 -12.16 22.28
CA ASP A 296 -17.89 -13.32 22.88
C ASP A 296 -19.18 -13.70 22.17
N SER A 297 -19.70 -12.82 21.30
CA SER A 297 -20.86 -13.09 20.44
C SER A 297 -20.48 -13.79 19.13
N LEU A 298 -19.18 -13.89 18.80
CA LEU A 298 -18.73 -14.65 17.65
C LEU A 298 -19.04 -16.15 17.82
N PRO A 299 -19.34 -16.87 16.74
CA PRO A 299 -19.45 -18.33 16.77
C PRO A 299 -18.19 -18.97 17.37
N ASN A 300 -18.35 -20.03 18.14
CA ASN A 300 -17.24 -20.70 18.84
C ASN A 300 -16.09 -21.10 17.89
N ASN A 301 -16.40 -21.61 16.69
CA ASN A 301 -15.37 -21.97 15.71
C ASN A 301 -14.61 -20.75 15.18
N ALA A 302 -15.26 -19.60 15.05
CA ALA A 302 -14.60 -18.35 14.66
C ALA A 302 -13.64 -17.87 15.78
N GLN A 303 -14.05 -17.98 17.06
CA GLN A 303 -13.17 -17.67 18.19
C GLN A 303 -11.97 -18.61 18.25
N ILE A 304 -12.17 -19.92 18.02
CA ILE A 304 -11.08 -20.92 17.96
C ILE A 304 -10.11 -20.59 16.82
N PHE A 305 -10.60 -20.22 15.66
CA PHE A 305 -9.81 -19.82 14.50
C PHE A 305 -8.93 -18.59 14.81
N ILE A 306 -9.54 -17.51 15.35
CA ILE A 306 -8.82 -16.29 15.74
C ILE A 306 -7.78 -16.60 16.82
N LYS A 307 -8.16 -17.35 17.85
CA LYS A 307 -7.25 -17.73 18.94
C LYS A 307 -6.06 -18.51 18.43
N TYR A 308 -6.25 -19.42 17.49
CA TYR A 308 -5.15 -20.17 16.89
C TYR A 308 -4.18 -19.25 16.12
N ILE A 309 -4.70 -18.28 15.36
CA ILE A 309 -3.87 -17.26 14.68
C ILE A 309 -3.00 -16.52 15.71
N GLU A 310 -3.63 -15.98 16.77
CA GLU A 310 -2.92 -15.26 17.83
C GLU A 310 -1.81 -16.09 18.46
N ASP A 311 -2.12 -17.36 18.78
CA ASP A 311 -1.17 -18.26 19.42
C ASP A 311 0.00 -18.67 18.50
N PHE A 312 -0.27 -18.81 17.20
CA PHE A 312 0.76 -19.16 16.23
C PHE A 312 1.72 -18.00 15.97
N VAL A 313 1.18 -16.79 15.75
CA VAL A 313 2.00 -15.62 15.41
C VAL A 313 2.49 -14.83 16.61
N LYS A 314 2.02 -15.15 17.82
CA LYS A 314 2.36 -14.49 19.10
C LYS A 314 2.00 -12.98 19.09
N SER A 315 0.88 -12.63 18.49
CA SER A 315 0.36 -11.27 18.48
C SER A 315 -1.15 -11.30 18.65
N LYS A 316 -1.69 -10.39 19.49
CA LYS A 316 -3.12 -10.31 19.79
C LYS A 316 -3.87 -9.64 18.62
N ALA A 317 -5.01 -10.19 18.24
CA ALA A 317 -5.96 -9.54 17.34
C ALA A 317 -6.83 -8.55 18.15
N SER A 318 -6.31 -7.35 18.32
CA SER A 318 -7.01 -6.29 19.07
C SER A 318 -8.15 -5.65 18.28
N ILE A 319 -8.17 -5.83 16.97
CA ILE A 319 -9.21 -5.32 16.07
C ILE A 319 -9.65 -6.46 15.15
N ILE A 320 -10.96 -6.69 15.03
CA ILE A 320 -11.52 -7.69 14.11
C ILE A 320 -12.67 -7.03 13.34
N SER A 321 -12.56 -6.98 12.01
CA SER A 321 -13.64 -6.48 11.16
C SER A 321 -14.53 -7.64 10.75
N THR A 322 -15.82 -7.46 10.97
CA THR A 322 -16.91 -8.40 10.68
C THR A 322 -17.81 -7.92 9.53
N GLY A 323 -17.35 -6.94 8.77
CA GLY A 323 -18.06 -6.42 7.60
C GLY A 323 -17.41 -5.14 7.05
N PRO A 324 -17.97 -4.56 5.96
CA PRO A 324 -17.37 -3.41 5.27
C PRO A 324 -17.57 -2.07 5.97
N SER A 325 -18.54 -1.95 6.88
CA SER A 325 -18.85 -0.70 7.56
C SER A 325 -17.97 -0.48 8.79
N ARG A 326 -17.71 0.78 9.11
CA ARG A 326 -16.92 1.18 10.29
C ARG A 326 -17.47 0.59 11.59
N ASP A 327 -18.81 0.51 11.72
CA ASP A 327 -19.49 0.03 12.91
C ASP A 327 -19.45 -1.50 13.06
N GLN A 328 -19.02 -2.22 12.00
CA GLN A 328 -18.90 -3.67 11.99
C GLN A 328 -17.47 -4.08 12.41
N THR A 329 -17.09 -3.66 13.61
CA THR A 329 -15.73 -3.84 14.14
C THR A 329 -15.76 -4.19 15.62
N ILE A 330 -15.05 -5.25 15.98
CA ILE A 330 -14.79 -5.66 17.36
C ILE A 330 -13.48 -5.04 17.83
N LEU A 331 -13.48 -4.38 18.97
CA LEU A 331 -12.28 -3.89 19.67
C LEU A 331 -12.04 -4.73 20.93
N ARG A 332 -10.79 -5.22 21.14
CA ARG A 332 -10.43 -6.13 22.25
C ARG A 332 -9.28 -5.60 23.10
#